data_57a5a929144934ba68ffedd4c42c41d5
#
_entry.id   57a5a929144934ba68ffedd4c42c41d5
#
_cell.length_a   1.000
_cell.length_b   1.000
_cell.length_c   1.000
_cell.angle_alpha   90.00
_cell.angle_beta   90.00
_cell.angle_gamma   90.00
#
_symmetry.space_group_name_H-M   'P 1'
#
loop_
_entity.id
_entity.type
_entity.pdbx_description
1 polymer ?
#
loop_
_entity_poly.entity_id
_entity_poly.type
_entity_poly.pdbx_seq_one_letter_code
_entity_poly.pdbx_strand_id
1 'polypeptide(L)'
;PTKDGRAVFLHPSFPASTAKLLQLIGSPADNAAVAANVLTWNALDLEKAIVDAGVCGAMVRTADEWDASEQGQILASRPVVEVIKIAEGPPMPLPAHGDQPLSGVRALDLTRVLAGPTCGRTLAQHGADVLYVASPKLPATEYFISDVNHGKLSTWLDLTDPAELTRLKALIAECDVFSQGYRAGALERMGLGPLDLARLRPGIIYTSINAYGHEGPWSQRPGWEQLAQTVTGMADIHGGARGPQLQPGAVTDYTTGFLAAFGTMVALDRRARFGGSYLVRVSLAQTGVWVRGLGLKTVDALSEVQPLSPQEIDGWRIDSDSGFGPVRHLRAPVSMSATPVGWARPTMPLGSHPAAWPV
;
A
#
# COMPACT_ATOMS: atom_id res chain seq x y z
N PRO A 1 6.84 0.38 26.44
CA PRO A 1 7.55 -0.71 27.12
C PRO A 1 6.57 -1.75 27.69
N THR A 2 7.03 -2.99 27.81
CA THR A 2 6.31 -4.14 28.38
C THR A 2 7.03 -4.65 29.62
N LYS A 3 6.37 -5.53 30.40
CA LYS A 3 6.89 -6.10 31.65
C LYS A 3 8.23 -6.80 31.50
N ASP A 4 8.49 -7.43 30.36
CA ASP A 4 9.74 -8.15 30.02
C ASP A 4 10.83 -7.25 29.45
N GLY A 5 10.69 -5.93 29.58
CA GLY A 5 11.68 -4.95 29.10
C GLY A 5 11.72 -4.75 27.58
N ARG A 6 10.79 -5.34 26.84
CA ARG A 6 10.61 -5.15 25.40
C ARG A 6 9.73 -3.92 25.12
N ALA A 7 9.41 -3.71 23.87
CA ALA A 7 8.45 -2.68 23.43
C ALA A 7 7.44 -3.25 22.45
N VAL A 8 6.23 -2.73 22.48
CA VAL A 8 5.15 -3.04 21.54
C VAL A 8 4.67 -1.74 20.91
N PHE A 9 4.53 -1.72 19.60
CA PHE A 9 3.84 -0.63 18.90
C PHE A 9 2.36 -0.99 18.80
N LEU A 10 1.51 -0.18 19.44
CA LEU A 10 0.06 -0.27 19.34
C LEU A 10 -0.40 0.66 18.22
N HIS A 11 -1.13 0.14 17.23
CA HIS A 11 -1.58 0.95 16.11
C HIS A 11 -3.09 1.26 16.22
N PRO A 12 -3.48 2.49 16.61
CA PRO A 12 -4.88 2.86 16.82
C PRO A 12 -5.62 3.19 15.53
N SER A 13 -5.33 2.53 14.44
CA SER A 13 -5.79 2.70 13.05
C SER A 13 -7.04 3.59 12.85
N PHE A 14 -8.20 3.06 13.23
CA PHE A 14 -9.51 3.71 13.09
C PHE A 14 -10.33 3.55 14.38
N PRO A 15 -11.33 4.41 14.65
CA PRO A 15 -12.05 4.45 15.93
C PRO A 15 -12.51 3.08 16.45
N ALA A 16 -13.11 2.24 15.60
CA ALA A 16 -13.55 0.90 15.99
C ALA A 16 -12.41 -0.03 16.41
N SER A 17 -11.27 0.03 15.70
CA SER A 17 -10.08 -0.74 16.04
C SER A 17 -9.41 -0.23 17.31
N THR A 18 -9.39 1.09 17.51
CA THR A 18 -8.89 1.72 18.73
C THR A 18 -9.71 1.29 19.96
N ALA A 19 -11.04 1.36 19.86
CA ALA A 19 -11.93 0.94 20.97
C ALA A 19 -11.68 -0.53 21.35
N LYS A 20 -11.53 -1.41 20.35
CA LYS A 20 -11.27 -2.83 20.56
C LYS A 20 -9.89 -3.09 21.18
N LEU A 21 -8.88 -2.32 20.77
CA LEU A 21 -7.53 -2.40 21.32
C LEU A 21 -7.51 -1.93 22.79
N LEU A 22 -8.16 -0.80 23.11
CA LEU A 22 -8.28 -0.30 24.47
C LEU A 22 -9.02 -1.27 25.38
N GLN A 23 -10.10 -1.89 24.90
CA GLN A 23 -10.82 -2.94 25.62
C GLN A 23 -9.92 -4.14 25.90
N LEU A 24 -9.13 -4.59 24.92
CA LEU A 24 -8.19 -5.71 25.07
C LEU A 24 -7.18 -5.48 26.19
N ILE A 25 -6.58 -4.28 26.24
CA ILE A 25 -5.59 -3.95 27.27
C ILE A 25 -6.21 -3.46 28.58
N GLY A 26 -7.54 -3.34 28.66
CA GLY A 26 -8.25 -2.88 29.86
C GLY A 26 -7.98 -1.42 30.22
N SER A 27 -7.79 -0.53 29.21
CA SER A 27 -7.37 0.86 29.42
C SER A 27 -8.39 1.87 28.90
N PRO A 28 -8.60 3.00 29.60
CA PRO A 28 -9.20 4.17 28.99
C PRO A 28 -8.32 4.75 27.87
N ALA A 29 -8.88 5.65 27.05
CA ALA A 29 -8.18 6.35 25.97
C ALA A 29 -7.27 7.48 26.51
N ASP A 30 -6.32 7.09 27.36
CA ASP A 30 -5.33 7.97 27.97
C ASP A 30 -3.93 7.35 27.87
N ASN A 31 -2.95 8.10 27.41
CA ASN A 31 -1.61 7.58 27.13
C ASN A 31 -0.91 7.02 28.38
N ALA A 32 -1.10 7.63 29.54
CA ALA A 32 -0.46 7.17 30.78
C ALA A 32 -1.11 5.86 31.27
N ALA A 33 -2.43 5.76 31.18
CA ALA A 33 -3.17 4.54 31.52
C ALA A 33 -2.83 3.40 30.54
N VAL A 34 -2.75 3.68 29.23
CA VAL A 34 -2.32 2.69 28.22
C VAL A 34 -0.91 2.19 28.55
N ALA A 35 0.04 3.09 28.84
CA ALA A 35 1.40 2.71 29.19
C ALA A 35 1.45 1.84 30.46
N ALA A 36 0.71 2.20 31.49
CA ALA A 36 0.63 1.44 32.75
C ALA A 36 0.06 0.03 32.53
N ASN A 37 -1.00 -0.10 31.74
CA ASN A 37 -1.61 -1.39 31.44
C ASN A 37 -0.72 -2.27 30.56
N VAL A 38 -0.03 -1.69 29.55
CA VAL A 38 0.90 -2.42 28.70
C VAL A 38 2.09 -2.97 29.51
N LEU A 39 2.55 -2.29 30.55
CA LEU A 39 3.60 -2.76 31.46
C LEU A 39 3.21 -4.04 32.26
N THR A 40 1.94 -4.44 32.27
CA THR A 40 1.52 -5.70 32.87
C THR A 40 1.68 -6.92 31.96
N TRP A 41 1.92 -6.70 30.66
CA TRP A 41 2.03 -7.73 29.64
C TRP A 41 3.49 -8.04 29.26
N ASN A 42 3.79 -9.28 28.92
CA ASN A 42 4.98 -9.60 28.11
C ASN A 42 4.68 -9.24 26.64
N ALA A 43 5.69 -8.85 25.91
CA ALA A 43 5.51 -8.31 24.54
C ALA A 43 4.89 -9.33 23.57
N LEU A 44 5.34 -10.58 23.60
CA LEU A 44 4.79 -11.63 22.72
C LEU A 44 3.37 -12.03 23.10
N ASP A 45 3.02 -12.06 24.40
CA ASP A 45 1.67 -12.37 24.86
C ASP A 45 0.68 -11.27 24.41
N LEU A 46 1.10 -10.00 24.52
CA LEU A 46 0.30 -8.86 24.07
C LEU A 46 0.15 -8.88 22.53
N GLU A 47 1.22 -9.12 21.79
CA GLU A 47 1.16 -9.23 20.34
C GLU A 47 0.19 -10.34 19.91
N LYS A 48 0.27 -11.52 20.54
CA LYS A 48 -0.65 -12.61 20.26
C LYS A 48 -2.10 -12.24 20.52
N ALA A 49 -2.40 -11.64 21.68
CA ALA A 49 -3.74 -11.20 22.01
C ALA A 49 -4.28 -10.15 21.02
N ILE A 50 -3.44 -9.22 20.55
CA ILE A 50 -3.76 -8.22 19.53
C ILE A 50 -4.13 -8.90 18.21
N VAL A 51 -3.33 -9.89 17.77
CA VAL A 51 -3.57 -10.64 16.54
C VAL A 51 -4.87 -11.44 16.64
N ASP A 52 -5.08 -12.16 17.74
CA ASP A 52 -6.31 -12.97 17.99
C ASP A 52 -7.56 -12.08 18.02
N ALA A 53 -7.45 -10.85 18.51
CA ALA A 53 -8.53 -9.86 18.48
C ALA A 53 -8.74 -9.22 17.07
N GLY A 54 -7.87 -9.49 16.10
CA GLY A 54 -7.96 -8.94 14.74
C GLY A 54 -7.72 -7.43 14.66
N VAL A 55 -7.01 -6.86 15.64
CA VAL A 55 -6.55 -5.46 15.65
C VAL A 55 -5.06 -5.38 15.34
N CYS A 56 -4.50 -4.18 15.28
CA CYS A 56 -3.15 -3.93 14.80
C CYS A 56 -2.20 -3.51 15.92
N GLY A 57 -1.11 -4.22 16.05
CA GLY A 57 0.00 -3.96 16.97
C GLY A 57 1.03 -5.06 16.85
N ALA A 58 2.28 -4.78 17.21
CA ALA A 58 3.37 -5.74 17.12
C ALA A 58 4.48 -5.44 18.13
N MET A 59 5.15 -6.48 18.58
CA MET A 59 6.40 -6.37 19.33
C MET A 59 7.48 -5.79 18.41
N VAL A 60 8.28 -4.87 18.94
CA VAL A 60 9.48 -4.38 18.27
C VAL A 60 10.49 -5.52 18.21
N ARG A 61 10.96 -5.81 17.00
CA ARG A 61 11.99 -6.82 16.72
C ARG A 61 13.28 -6.17 16.25
N THR A 62 14.39 -6.78 16.56
CA THR A 62 15.64 -6.51 15.88
C THR A 62 15.59 -7.09 14.46
N ALA A 63 16.56 -6.70 13.62
CA ALA A 63 16.72 -7.28 12.30
C ALA A 63 16.96 -8.79 12.36
N ASP A 64 17.84 -9.24 13.26
CA ASP A 64 18.18 -10.66 13.43
C ASP A 64 16.96 -11.48 13.90
N GLU A 65 16.15 -10.94 14.81
CA GLU A 65 14.91 -11.61 15.26
C GLU A 65 13.89 -11.78 14.12
N TRP A 66 13.78 -10.77 13.25
CA TRP A 66 12.93 -10.89 12.07
C TRP A 66 13.48 -11.91 11.08
N ASP A 67 14.77 -11.83 10.77
CA ASP A 67 15.43 -12.71 9.79
C ASP A 67 15.44 -14.16 10.24
N ALA A 68 15.49 -14.42 11.57
CA ALA A 68 15.36 -15.75 12.15
C ALA A 68 13.91 -16.26 12.24
N SER A 69 12.90 -15.39 12.09
CA SER A 69 11.50 -15.79 12.16
C SER A 69 11.07 -16.57 10.91
N GLU A 70 10.08 -17.46 11.04
CA GLU A 70 9.52 -18.21 9.92
C GLU A 70 9.02 -17.25 8.80
N GLN A 71 8.30 -16.18 9.18
CA GLN A 71 7.80 -15.21 8.21
C GLN A 71 8.94 -14.47 7.51
N GLY A 72 9.98 -14.09 8.26
CA GLY A 72 11.16 -13.42 7.69
C GLY A 72 11.89 -14.31 6.69
N GLN A 73 12.09 -15.60 7.00
CA GLN A 73 12.72 -16.58 6.11
C GLN A 73 11.91 -16.82 4.83
N ILE A 74 10.59 -16.92 4.93
CA ILE A 74 9.72 -17.04 3.76
C ILE A 74 9.88 -15.83 2.86
N LEU A 75 9.82 -14.61 3.41
CA LEU A 75 9.99 -13.39 2.62
C LEU A 75 11.41 -13.27 2.04
N ALA A 76 12.45 -13.63 2.79
CA ALA A 76 13.82 -13.61 2.29
C ALA A 76 14.05 -14.53 1.08
N SER A 77 13.24 -15.59 0.93
CA SER A 77 13.28 -16.50 -0.22
C SER A 77 12.56 -15.95 -1.47
N ARG A 78 11.88 -14.80 -1.37
CA ARG A 78 11.08 -14.20 -2.44
C ARG A 78 11.69 -12.88 -2.92
N PRO A 79 11.52 -12.50 -4.20
CA PRO A 79 11.90 -11.17 -4.65
C PRO A 79 10.99 -10.11 -4.02
N VAL A 80 11.48 -8.87 -3.95
CA VAL A 80 10.70 -7.73 -3.42
C VAL A 80 9.43 -7.47 -4.23
N VAL A 81 9.43 -7.80 -5.51
CA VAL A 81 8.27 -7.77 -6.41
C VAL A 81 8.14 -9.13 -7.08
N GLU A 82 7.05 -9.81 -6.87
CA GLU A 82 6.72 -11.06 -7.55
C GLU A 82 5.80 -10.76 -8.75
N VAL A 83 6.15 -11.27 -9.93
CA VAL A 83 5.31 -11.19 -11.15
C VAL A 83 5.09 -12.60 -11.66
N ILE A 84 3.91 -13.15 -11.37
CA ILE A 84 3.56 -14.55 -11.54
C ILE A 84 2.51 -14.67 -12.65
N LYS A 85 2.76 -15.48 -13.68
CA LYS A 85 1.74 -15.82 -14.69
C LYS A 85 0.72 -16.77 -14.07
N ILE A 86 -0.57 -16.40 -14.10
CA ILE A 86 -1.65 -17.15 -13.45
C ILE A 86 -2.65 -17.78 -14.43
N ALA A 87 -2.64 -17.34 -15.68
CA ALA A 87 -3.45 -17.95 -16.73
C ALA A 87 -2.80 -17.75 -18.10
N GLU A 88 -3.00 -18.68 -19.00
CA GLU A 88 -2.57 -18.56 -20.39
C GLU A 88 -3.52 -17.66 -21.19
N GLY A 89 -3.04 -17.10 -22.29
CA GLY A 89 -3.80 -16.28 -23.22
C GLY A 89 -2.91 -15.71 -24.33
N PRO A 90 -3.51 -15.20 -25.40
CA PRO A 90 -2.74 -14.60 -26.49
C PRO A 90 -2.04 -13.31 -26.03
N PRO A 91 -0.93 -12.89 -26.70
CA PRO A 91 -0.37 -11.58 -26.53
C PRO A 91 -1.40 -10.47 -26.72
N MET A 92 -1.36 -9.50 -25.82
CA MET A 92 -2.24 -8.32 -25.86
C MET A 92 -1.37 -7.06 -25.86
N PRO A 93 -1.01 -6.53 -27.04
CA PRO A 93 -0.21 -5.31 -27.15
C PRO A 93 -0.85 -4.15 -26.37
N LEU A 94 -0.01 -3.26 -25.85
CA LEU A 94 -0.49 -2.00 -25.28
C LEU A 94 -1.09 -1.14 -26.41
N PRO A 95 -2.04 -0.25 -26.08
CA PRO A 95 -2.60 0.69 -27.06
C PRO A 95 -1.50 1.48 -27.76
N ALA A 96 -1.56 1.55 -29.09
CA ALA A 96 -0.51 2.17 -29.91
C ALA A 96 -0.59 3.71 -29.95
N HIS A 97 -1.60 4.32 -29.32
CA HIS A 97 -1.89 5.74 -29.43
C HIS A 97 -1.90 6.41 -28.06
N GLY A 98 -1.21 7.53 -27.96
CA GLY A 98 -1.17 8.39 -26.77
C GLY A 98 0.22 8.95 -26.51
N ASP A 99 0.28 10.00 -25.70
CA ASP A 99 1.50 10.74 -25.41
C ASP A 99 2.28 10.15 -24.22
N GLN A 100 1.69 9.16 -23.53
CA GLN A 100 2.22 8.54 -22.33
C GLN A 100 2.34 7.01 -22.46
N PRO A 101 3.28 6.37 -21.76
CA PRO A 101 3.52 4.92 -21.89
C PRO A 101 2.31 4.03 -21.59
N LEU A 102 1.38 4.49 -20.72
CA LEU A 102 0.19 3.74 -20.32
C LEU A 102 -1.10 4.37 -20.86
N SER A 103 -1.03 5.25 -21.87
CA SER A 103 -2.23 5.79 -22.52
C SER A 103 -3.13 4.67 -23.00
N GLY A 104 -4.44 4.75 -22.66
CA GLY A 104 -5.45 3.74 -22.99
C GLY A 104 -5.45 2.49 -22.10
N VAL A 105 -4.53 2.36 -21.15
CA VAL A 105 -4.59 1.33 -20.10
C VAL A 105 -5.61 1.74 -19.04
N ARG A 106 -6.55 0.86 -18.72
CA ARG A 106 -7.58 1.06 -17.67
C ARG A 106 -7.22 0.31 -16.40
N ALA A 107 -7.14 1.00 -15.27
CA ALA A 107 -6.79 0.41 -13.97
C ALA A 107 -7.88 0.68 -12.93
N LEU A 108 -8.41 -0.39 -12.32
CA LEU A 108 -9.27 -0.32 -11.14
C LEU A 108 -8.41 -0.35 -9.89
N ASP A 109 -8.58 0.65 -9.03
CA ASP A 109 -7.85 0.79 -7.77
C ASP A 109 -8.81 0.62 -6.59
N LEU A 110 -8.79 -0.54 -5.95
CA LEU A 110 -9.57 -0.88 -4.76
C LEU A 110 -8.70 -0.86 -3.50
N THR A 111 -7.64 -0.10 -3.51
CA THR A 111 -6.73 0.00 -2.37
C THR A 111 -7.16 1.11 -1.39
N ARG A 112 -6.45 1.23 -0.26
CA ARG A 112 -6.79 2.22 0.75
C ARG A 112 -5.53 2.78 1.42
N VAL A 113 -5.66 3.94 2.01
CA VAL A 113 -4.68 4.66 2.79
C VAL A 113 -3.53 5.18 1.92
N LEU A 114 -2.42 4.46 1.72
CA LEU A 114 -1.24 5.07 1.12
C LEU A 114 -0.51 4.17 0.11
N ALA A 115 -0.04 2.97 0.49
CA ALA A 115 0.78 2.12 -0.40
C ALA A 115 0.07 1.79 -1.72
N GLY A 116 -1.13 1.23 -1.63
CA GLY A 116 -1.91 0.87 -2.81
C GLY A 116 -2.34 2.09 -3.63
N PRO A 117 -2.92 3.13 -3.02
CA PRO A 117 -3.26 4.34 -3.75
C PRO A 117 -2.06 5.02 -4.42
N THR A 118 -0.85 4.91 -3.88
CA THR A 118 0.39 5.36 -4.55
C THR A 118 0.66 4.55 -5.82
N CYS A 119 0.38 3.24 -5.83
CA CYS A 119 0.46 2.45 -7.06
C CYS A 119 -0.47 3.02 -8.14
N GLY A 120 -1.77 3.18 -7.84
CA GLY A 120 -2.73 3.76 -8.78
C GLY A 120 -2.34 5.18 -9.24
N ARG A 121 -1.89 6.05 -8.33
CA ARG A 121 -1.39 7.39 -8.67
C ARG A 121 -0.20 7.33 -9.62
N THR A 122 0.71 6.38 -9.41
CA THR A 122 1.88 6.20 -10.29
C THR A 122 1.48 5.71 -11.68
N LEU A 123 0.51 4.78 -11.79
CA LEU A 123 -0.02 4.37 -13.09
C LEU A 123 -0.69 5.55 -13.83
N ALA A 124 -1.47 6.35 -13.11
CA ALA A 124 -2.09 7.57 -13.66
C ALA A 124 -1.05 8.61 -14.12
N GLN A 125 0.07 8.75 -13.38
CA GLN A 125 1.20 9.60 -13.72
C GLN A 125 1.83 9.26 -15.09
N HIS A 126 1.73 8.01 -15.50
CA HIS A 126 2.22 7.51 -16.78
C HIS A 126 1.12 7.35 -17.84
N GLY A 127 -0.07 7.91 -17.61
CA GLY A 127 -1.13 8.02 -18.59
C GLY A 127 -2.25 6.98 -18.51
N ALA A 128 -2.25 6.09 -17.51
CA ALA A 128 -3.37 5.16 -17.34
C ALA A 128 -4.65 5.88 -16.87
N ASP A 129 -5.80 5.43 -17.37
CA ASP A 129 -7.10 5.78 -16.82
C ASP A 129 -7.33 4.98 -15.54
N VAL A 130 -7.19 5.63 -14.38
CA VAL A 130 -7.35 4.99 -13.08
C VAL A 130 -8.68 5.36 -12.47
N LEU A 131 -9.53 4.37 -12.20
CA LEU A 131 -10.78 4.53 -11.43
C LEU A 131 -10.57 3.99 -10.01
N TYR A 132 -10.51 4.91 -9.04
CA TYR A 132 -10.46 4.58 -7.63
C TYR A 132 -11.86 4.25 -7.12
N VAL A 133 -12.04 3.02 -6.63
CA VAL A 133 -13.31 2.51 -6.10
C VAL A 133 -13.23 2.45 -4.58
N ALA A 134 -13.88 3.40 -3.93
CA ALA A 134 -13.96 3.50 -2.47
C ALA A 134 -15.25 2.86 -1.94
N SER A 135 -15.21 2.37 -0.71
CA SER A 135 -16.38 1.84 -0.02
C SER A 135 -17.00 2.90 0.90
N PRO A 136 -18.31 3.16 0.82
CA PRO A 136 -18.97 4.10 1.74
C PRO A 136 -19.01 3.61 3.18
N LYS A 137 -18.78 2.31 3.42
CA LYS A 137 -18.80 1.68 4.74
C LYS A 137 -17.44 1.65 5.43
N LEU A 138 -16.36 2.00 4.72
CA LEU A 138 -15.02 1.96 5.28
C LEU A 138 -14.49 3.38 5.50
N PRO A 139 -13.87 3.66 6.66
CA PRO A 139 -13.34 4.98 6.95
C PRO A 139 -12.20 5.33 5.98
N ALA A 140 -12.12 6.60 5.60
CA ALA A 140 -11.05 7.15 4.79
C ALA A 140 -10.31 8.24 5.56
N THR A 141 -9.08 8.53 5.15
CA THR A 141 -8.28 9.62 5.69
C THR A 141 -8.15 10.69 4.62
N GLU A 142 -8.92 11.75 4.73
CA GLU A 142 -9.02 12.82 3.71
C GLU A 142 -7.65 13.44 3.39
N TYR A 143 -6.81 13.61 4.41
CA TYR A 143 -5.44 14.09 4.24
C TYR A 143 -4.63 13.26 3.22
N PHE A 144 -4.75 11.93 3.23
CA PHE A 144 -4.08 11.11 2.23
C PHE A 144 -4.76 11.18 0.86
N ILE A 145 -6.10 11.29 0.83
CA ILE A 145 -6.85 11.36 -0.43
C ILE A 145 -6.40 12.56 -1.27
N SER A 146 -6.16 13.71 -0.66
CA SER A 146 -5.71 14.90 -1.37
C SER A 146 -4.36 14.70 -2.11
N ASP A 147 -3.49 13.83 -1.60
CA ASP A 147 -2.24 13.45 -2.26
C ASP A 147 -2.42 12.30 -3.26
N VAL A 148 -3.02 11.19 -2.83
CA VAL A 148 -2.98 9.93 -3.60
C VAL A 148 -3.99 9.85 -4.74
N ASN A 149 -4.96 10.78 -4.82
CA ASN A 149 -5.97 10.79 -5.89
C ASN A 149 -5.58 11.62 -7.12
N HIS A 150 -4.37 12.19 -7.17
CA HIS A 150 -3.91 12.86 -8.39
C HIS A 150 -3.97 11.92 -9.59
N GLY A 151 -4.56 12.40 -10.69
CA GLY A 151 -4.71 11.66 -11.95
C GLY A 151 -5.86 10.66 -12.00
N LYS A 152 -6.56 10.42 -10.88
CA LYS A 152 -7.60 9.39 -10.79
C LYS A 152 -9.01 9.96 -10.94
N LEU A 153 -9.91 9.13 -11.48
CA LEU A 153 -11.34 9.21 -11.22
C LEU A 153 -11.64 8.54 -9.88
N SER A 154 -12.70 8.93 -9.18
CA SER A 154 -13.04 8.35 -7.86
C SER A 154 -14.55 8.14 -7.74
N THR A 155 -14.96 6.94 -7.36
CA THR A 155 -16.36 6.54 -7.20
C THR A 155 -16.59 5.79 -5.89
N TRP A 156 -17.85 5.73 -5.47
CA TRP A 156 -18.30 4.87 -4.37
C TRP A 156 -18.95 3.59 -4.92
N LEU A 157 -18.58 2.43 -4.37
CA LEU A 157 -19.33 1.18 -4.53
C LEU A 157 -19.35 0.42 -3.19
N ASP A 158 -20.54 0.01 -2.78
CA ASP A 158 -20.75 -0.90 -1.65
C ASP A 158 -20.76 -2.35 -2.15
N LEU A 159 -19.64 -3.04 -2.03
CA LEU A 159 -19.50 -4.42 -2.51
C LEU A 159 -20.35 -5.43 -1.71
N THR A 160 -21.03 -5.01 -0.63
CA THR A 160 -22.03 -5.84 0.05
C THR A 160 -23.40 -5.76 -0.61
N ASP A 161 -23.60 -4.81 -1.52
CA ASP A 161 -24.78 -4.73 -2.40
C ASP A 161 -24.52 -5.56 -3.67
N PRO A 162 -25.38 -6.58 -3.97
CA PRO A 162 -25.21 -7.40 -5.18
C PRO A 162 -25.27 -6.61 -6.50
N ALA A 163 -26.04 -5.53 -6.56
CA ALA A 163 -26.13 -4.70 -7.75
C ALA A 163 -24.84 -3.91 -8.00
N GLU A 164 -24.25 -3.35 -6.94
CA GLU A 164 -22.99 -2.63 -7.02
C GLU A 164 -21.79 -3.55 -7.25
N LEU A 165 -21.80 -4.76 -6.67
CA LEU A 165 -20.83 -5.81 -6.99
C LEU A 165 -20.92 -6.22 -8.47
N THR A 166 -22.13 -6.33 -9.02
CA THR A 166 -22.34 -6.61 -10.46
C THR A 166 -21.77 -5.48 -11.32
N ARG A 167 -21.99 -4.23 -10.91
CA ARG A 167 -21.40 -3.08 -11.58
C ARG A 167 -19.86 -3.09 -11.54
N LEU A 168 -19.27 -3.42 -10.40
CA LEU A 168 -17.81 -3.58 -10.32
C LEU A 168 -17.32 -4.66 -11.29
N LYS A 169 -18.00 -5.81 -11.37
CA LYS A 169 -17.64 -6.88 -12.32
C LYS A 169 -17.73 -6.43 -13.79
N ALA A 170 -18.69 -5.58 -14.13
CA ALA A 170 -18.79 -4.99 -15.47
C ALA A 170 -17.57 -4.07 -15.76
N LEU A 171 -17.14 -3.24 -14.78
CA LEU A 171 -15.95 -2.43 -14.93
C LEU A 171 -14.68 -3.28 -15.07
N ILE A 172 -14.57 -4.39 -14.32
CA ILE A 172 -13.45 -5.33 -14.41
C ILE A 172 -13.35 -5.95 -15.80
N ALA A 173 -14.47 -6.29 -16.43
CA ALA A 173 -14.49 -6.89 -17.77
C ALA A 173 -13.83 -5.98 -18.84
N GLU A 174 -13.71 -4.69 -18.56
CA GLU A 174 -13.14 -3.69 -19.46
C GLU A 174 -11.79 -3.16 -19.00
N CYS A 175 -11.25 -3.60 -17.83
CA CYS A 175 -9.98 -3.09 -17.31
C CYS A 175 -8.79 -3.96 -17.73
N ASP A 176 -7.60 -3.38 -17.64
CA ASP A 176 -6.33 -4.07 -17.84
C ASP A 176 -5.69 -4.46 -16.52
N VAL A 177 -5.89 -3.63 -15.49
CA VAL A 177 -5.27 -3.75 -14.17
C VAL A 177 -6.34 -3.71 -13.10
N PHE A 178 -6.26 -4.62 -12.14
CA PHE A 178 -7.05 -4.60 -10.91
C PHE A 178 -6.08 -4.59 -9.72
N SER A 179 -6.09 -3.52 -8.94
CA SER A 179 -5.22 -3.35 -7.77
C SER A 179 -6.02 -3.38 -6.48
N GLN A 180 -5.56 -4.13 -5.49
CA GLN A 180 -6.25 -4.28 -4.21
C GLN A 180 -5.27 -4.37 -3.03
N GLY A 181 -5.76 -3.97 -1.83
CA GLY A 181 -5.05 -4.05 -0.55
C GLY A 181 -5.97 -4.50 0.59
N TYR A 182 -7.01 -5.28 0.28
CA TYR A 182 -7.91 -5.82 1.30
C TYR A 182 -7.27 -6.96 2.09
N ARG A 183 -7.86 -7.28 3.24
CA ARG A 183 -7.44 -8.45 4.03
C ARG A 183 -7.55 -9.71 3.18
N ALA A 184 -6.59 -10.61 3.34
CA ALA A 184 -6.54 -11.86 2.60
C ALA A 184 -7.88 -12.63 2.67
N GLY A 185 -8.31 -13.18 1.55
CA GLY A 185 -9.58 -13.91 1.41
C GLY A 185 -10.84 -13.03 1.32
N ALA A 186 -10.76 -11.71 1.56
CA ALA A 186 -11.96 -10.86 1.54
C ALA A 186 -12.58 -10.75 0.15
N LEU A 187 -11.78 -10.48 -0.86
CA LEU A 187 -12.23 -10.36 -2.24
C LEU A 187 -12.46 -11.72 -2.90
N GLU A 188 -11.68 -12.73 -2.54
CA GLU A 188 -11.86 -14.11 -3.02
C GLU A 188 -13.25 -14.65 -2.66
N ARG A 189 -13.75 -14.37 -1.45
CA ARG A 189 -15.12 -14.76 -1.04
C ARG A 189 -16.22 -14.09 -1.86
N MET A 190 -15.91 -12.99 -2.55
CA MET A 190 -16.83 -12.27 -3.46
C MET A 190 -16.66 -12.70 -4.92
N GLY A 191 -15.80 -13.71 -5.21
CA GLY A 191 -15.45 -14.10 -6.57
C GLY A 191 -14.62 -13.04 -7.30
N LEU A 192 -13.80 -12.32 -6.57
CA LEU A 192 -12.87 -11.29 -7.08
C LEU A 192 -11.40 -11.70 -6.81
N GLY A 193 -11.14 -12.99 -6.65
CA GLY A 193 -9.77 -13.51 -6.53
C GLY A 193 -9.01 -13.47 -7.86
N PRO A 194 -7.68 -13.67 -7.84
CA PRO A 194 -6.84 -13.56 -9.04
C PRO A 194 -7.29 -14.49 -10.17
N LEU A 195 -7.62 -15.75 -9.85
CA LEU A 195 -8.10 -16.72 -10.85
C LEU A 195 -9.53 -16.44 -11.32
N ASP A 196 -10.37 -15.87 -10.45
CA ASP A 196 -11.73 -15.47 -10.83
C ASP A 196 -11.67 -14.34 -11.85
N LEU A 197 -10.82 -13.35 -11.58
CA LEU A 197 -10.66 -12.21 -12.48
C LEU A 197 -9.94 -12.59 -13.77
N ALA A 198 -9.00 -13.55 -13.75
CA ALA A 198 -8.38 -14.06 -14.97
C ALA A 198 -9.40 -14.78 -15.90
N ARG A 199 -10.45 -15.40 -15.30
CA ARG A 199 -11.57 -15.96 -16.07
C ARG A 199 -12.53 -14.89 -16.59
N LEU A 200 -12.82 -13.88 -15.77
CA LEU A 200 -13.73 -12.78 -16.12
C LEU A 200 -13.12 -11.86 -17.20
N ARG A 201 -11.84 -11.58 -17.09
CA ARG A 201 -11.08 -10.71 -17.99
C ARG A 201 -9.75 -11.40 -18.33
N PRO A 202 -9.69 -12.29 -19.34
CA PRO A 202 -8.42 -12.85 -19.81
C PRO A 202 -7.41 -11.74 -20.17
N GLY A 203 -6.18 -11.89 -19.68
CA GLY A 203 -5.14 -10.87 -19.84
C GLY A 203 -5.11 -9.82 -18.72
N ILE A 204 -5.91 -9.94 -17.67
CA ILE A 204 -5.89 -9.02 -16.53
C ILE A 204 -4.56 -9.09 -15.76
N ILE A 205 -4.09 -7.95 -15.29
CA ILE A 205 -3.01 -7.84 -14.32
C ILE A 205 -3.63 -7.60 -12.94
N TYR A 206 -3.46 -8.56 -12.04
CA TYR A 206 -3.96 -8.48 -10.67
C TYR A 206 -2.83 -8.05 -9.74
N THR A 207 -2.88 -6.86 -9.16
CA THR A 207 -1.88 -6.35 -8.23
C THR A 207 -2.39 -6.45 -6.81
N SER A 208 -1.67 -7.18 -5.96
CA SER A 208 -2.02 -7.43 -4.56
C SER A 208 -0.94 -6.88 -3.62
N ILE A 209 -1.37 -6.04 -2.68
CA ILE A 209 -0.51 -5.36 -1.72
C ILE A 209 -0.99 -5.72 -0.31
N ASN A 210 -0.07 -6.17 0.55
CA ASN A 210 -0.39 -6.42 1.96
C ASN A 210 0.76 -6.03 2.90
N ALA A 211 0.59 -6.28 4.20
CA ALA A 211 1.58 -5.87 5.18
C ALA A 211 2.76 -6.85 5.29
N TYR A 212 2.50 -8.16 5.33
CA TYR A 212 3.50 -9.14 5.77
C TYR A 212 3.82 -10.25 4.75
N GLY A 213 3.37 -10.10 3.52
CA GLY A 213 3.54 -11.12 2.46
C GLY A 213 2.31 -12.00 2.29
N HIS A 214 2.28 -12.73 1.17
CA HIS A 214 1.11 -13.50 0.73
C HIS A 214 1.17 -14.98 1.14
N GLU A 215 2.27 -15.40 1.74
CA GLU A 215 2.53 -16.76 2.20
C GLU A 215 3.04 -16.75 3.65
N GLY A 216 3.01 -17.90 4.30
CA GLY A 216 3.47 -18.07 5.67
C GLY A 216 2.45 -17.71 6.75
N PRO A 217 2.83 -17.84 8.03
CA PRO A 217 1.91 -17.73 9.16
C PRO A 217 1.32 -16.33 9.34
N TRP A 218 1.94 -15.30 8.78
CA TRP A 218 1.46 -13.93 8.89
C TRP A 218 0.67 -13.43 7.67
N SER A 219 0.44 -14.26 6.66
CA SER A 219 -0.26 -13.87 5.43
C SER A 219 -1.67 -13.34 5.66
N GLN A 220 -2.35 -13.78 6.73
CA GLN A 220 -3.70 -13.33 7.11
C GLN A 220 -3.69 -12.18 8.14
N ARG A 221 -2.51 -11.81 8.65
CA ARG A 221 -2.39 -10.83 9.71
C ARG A 221 -2.63 -9.42 9.20
N PRO A 222 -3.51 -8.60 9.84
CA PRO A 222 -3.67 -7.21 9.48
C PRO A 222 -2.43 -6.41 9.90
N GLY A 223 -2.07 -5.42 9.09
CA GLY A 223 -0.92 -4.58 9.39
C GLY A 223 -0.95 -3.25 8.64
N TRP A 224 -0.07 -2.37 9.08
CA TRP A 224 0.15 -1.04 8.56
C TRP A 224 1.66 -0.80 8.40
N GLU A 225 1.99 0.27 7.77
CA GLU A 225 3.37 0.70 7.50
C GLU A 225 4.24 0.71 8.76
N GLN A 226 3.74 1.34 9.84
CA GLN A 226 4.47 1.44 11.10
C GLN A 226 4.76 0.06 11.71
N LEU A 227 3.86 -0.89 11.50
CA LEU A 227 4.07 -2.27 11.97
C LEU A 227 5.09 -3.02 11.12
N ALA A 228 5.13 -2.76 9.81
CA ALA A 228 6.20 -3.31 8.97
C ALA A 228 7.58 -2.83 9.44
N GLN A 229 7.74 -1.54 9.72
CA GLN A 229 8.98 -1.01 10.32
C GLN A 229 9.28 -1.63 11.69
N THR A 230 8.25 -1.80 12.52
CA THR A 230 8.36 -2.36 13.89
C THR A 230 8.89 -3.79 13.88
N VAL A 231 8.40 -4.63 12.97
CA VAL A 231 8.73 -6.06 12.97
C VAL A 231 9.99 -6.40 12.17
N THR A 232 10.37 -5.61 11.17
CA THR A 232 11.51 -5.88 10.30
C THR A 232 12.84 -5.34 10.82
N GLY A 233 12.86 -4.77 12.01
CA GLY A 233 14.05 -4.18 12.63
C GLY A 233 14.32 -2.74 12.22
N MET A 234 13.56 -2.16 11.29
CA MET A 234 13.79 -0.78 10.84
C MET A 234 13.63 0.23 11.98
N ALA A 235 12.59 0.08 12.82
CA ALA A 235 12.34 0.96 13.94
C ALA A 235 13.42 0.83 15.04
N ASP A 236 13.91 -0.38 15.27
CA ASP A 236 15.01 -0.66 16.20
C ASP A 236 16.32 0.00 15.74
N ILE A 237 16.71 -0.25 14.49
CA ILE A 237 17.91 0.32 13.87
C ILE A 237 17.88 1.84 13.87
N HIS A 238 16.72 2.44 13.45
CA HIS A 238 16.61 3.91 13.39
C HIS A 238 16.70 4.57 14.77
N GLY A 239 16.08 3.97 15.77
CA GLY A 239 16.09 4.50 17.13
C GLY A 239 17.42 4.30 17.84
N GLY A 240 18.08 3.17 17.64
CA GLY A 240 19.35 2.81 18.28
C GLY A 240 19.28 2.96 19.80
N ALA A 241 20.28 3.59 20.41
CA ALA A 241 20.35 3.79 21.85
C ALA A 241 19.20 4.65 22.44
N ARG A 242 18.46 5.36 21.61
CA ARG A 242 17.30 6.19 22.04
C ARG A 242 16.01 5.36 22.20
N GLY A 243 16.05 4.07 21.89
CA GLY A 243 14.90 3.20 21.80
C GLY A 243 14.21 3.28 20.43
N PRO A 244 13.29 2.34 20.13
CA PRO A 244 12.71 2.20 18.80
C PRO A 244 12.04 3.48 18.29
N GLN A 245 12.33 3.86 17.05
CA GLN A 245 11.74 5.00 16.37
C GLN A 245 11.40 4.68 14.92
N LEU A 246 10.23 5.10 14.47
CA LEU A 246 9.83 4.94 13.08
C LEU A 246 10.64 5.87 12.17
N GLN A 247 10.95 5.39 10.98
CA GLN A 247 11.46 6.23 9.89
C GLN A 247 10.40 7.25 9.48
N PRO A 248 10.79 8.49 9.16
CA PRO A 248 9.84 9.50 8.72
C PRO A 248 9.26 9.19 7.34
N GLY A 249 8.13 9.80 7.02
CA GLY A 249 7.58 9.87 5.67
C GLY A 249 6.89 8.59 5.17
N ALA A 250 6.49 7.66 6.03
CA ALA A 250 5.83 6.41 5.64
C ALA A 250 6.62 5.68 4.53
N VAL A 251 7.92 5.50 4.75
CA VAL A 251 8.89 5.06 3.74
C VAL A 251 8.51 3.72 3.09
N THR A 252 7.98 2.77 3.86
CA THR A 252 7.60 1.46 3.29
C THR A 252 6.31 1.53 2.50
N ASP A 253 5.36 2.41 2.84
CA ASP A 253 4.13 2.61 2.07
C ASP A 253 4.42 3.17 0.67
N TYR A 254 5.07 4.31 0.58
CA TYR A 254 5.39 4.92 -0.71
C TYR A 254 6.26 4.02 -1.58
N THR A 255 7.30 3.43 -0.99
CA THR A 255 8.21 2.53 -1.73
C THR A 255 7.47 1.29 -2.22
N THR A 256 6.61 0.67 -1.39
CA THR A 256 5.78 -0.47 -1.80
C THR A 256 4.83 -0.09 -2.92
N GLY A 257 4.23 1.10 -2.87
CA GLY A 257 3.36 1.61 -3.93
C GLY A 257 4.09 1.78 -5.27
N PHE A 258 5.30 2.33 -5.26
CA PHE A 258 6.15 2.43 -6.46
C PHE A 258 6.58 1.06 -6.98
N LEU A 259 6.96 0.12 -6.10
CA LEU A 259 7.30 -1.25 -6.47
C LEU A 259 6.11 -2.00 -7.06
N ALA A 260 4.90 -1.78 -6.52
CA ALA A 260 3.66 -2.34 -7.07
C ALA A 260 3.38 -1.81 -8.49
N ALA A 261 3.53 -0.50 -8.70
CA ALA A 261 3.37 0.10 -10.02
C ALA A 261 4.41 -0.43 -11.01
N PHE A 262 5.68 -0.53 -10.59
CA PHE A 262 6.74 -1.13 -11.40
C PHE A 262 6.42 -2.57 -11.78
N GLY A 263 6.03 -3.41 -10.83
CA GLY A 263 5.64 -4.80 -11.08
C GLY A 263 4.43 -4.90 -12.03
N THR A 264 3.46 -4.00 -11.89
CA THR A 264 2.30 -3.90 -12.77
C THR A 264 2.71 -3.56 -14.21
N MET A 265 3.61 -2.59 -14.40
CA MET A 265 4.14 -2.24 -15.73
C MET A 265 4.95 -3.38 -16.35
N VAL A 266 5.77 -4.09 -15.56
CA VAL A 266 6.46 -5.31 -16.01
C VAL A 266 5.47 -6.39 -16.42
N ALA A 267 4.39 -6.59 -15.68
CA ALA A 267 3.36 -7.55 -16.02
C ALA A 267 2.59 -7.17 -17.30
N LEU A 268 2.32 -5.88 -17.51
CA LEU A 268 1.72 -5.38 -18.76
C LEU A 268 2.64 -5.62 -19.96
N ASP A 269 3.95 -5.39 -19.84
CA ASP A 269 4.94 -5.70 -20.88
C ASP A 269 5.01 -7.21 -21.18
N ARG A 270 5.02 -8.04 -20.12
CA ARG A 270 4.97 -9.51 -20.30
C ARG A 270 3.69 -9.96 -20.97
N ARG A 271 2.55 -9.41 -20.61
CA ARG A 271 1.26 -9.67 -21.27
C ARG A 271 1.31 -9.31 -22.76
N ALA A 272 1.89 -8.15 -23.06
CA ALA A 272 2.01 -7.69 -24.45
C ALA A 272 2.88 -8.62 -25.31
N ARG A 273 3.95 -9.17 -24.76
CA ARG A 273 4.90 -10.04 -25.48
C ARG A 273 4.52 -11.53 -25.45
N PHE A 274 4.08 -12.01 -24.30
CA PHE A 274 3.94 -13.45 -24.04
C PHE A 274 2.51 -13.87 -23.71
N GLY A 275 1.57 -12.92 -23.69
CA GLY A 275 0.18 -13.16 -23.37
C GLY A 275 -0.04 -13.65 -21.94
N GLY A 276 -1.31 -13.94 -21.62
CA GLY A 276 -1.73 -14.46 -20.34
C GLY A 276 -2.08 -13.38 -19.30
N SER A 277 -2.61 -13.82 -18.16
CA SER A 277 -2.91 -13.00 -17.00
C SER A 277 -1.80 -13.12 -15.96
N TYR A 278 -1.54 -12.05 -15.20
CA TYR A 278 -0.46 -12.02 -14.23
C TYR A 278 -0.95 -11.54 -12.87
N LEU A 279 -0.34 -12.11 -11.82
CA LEU A 279 -0.46 -11.68 -10.43
C LEU A 279 0.83 -10.98 -10.03
N VAL A 280 0.71 -9.74 -9.58
CA VAL A 280 1.80 -8.97 -8.97
C VAL A 280 1.60 -8.95 -7.46
N ARG A 281 2.62 -9.34 -6.70
CA ARG A 281 2.60 -9.33 -5.24
C ARG A 281 3.71 -8.46 -4.70
N VAL A 282 3.38 -7.61 -3.76
CA VAL A 282 4.31 -6.81 -2.96
C VAL A 282 3.83 -6.75 -1.51
N SER A 283 4.73 -6.50 -0.57
CA SER A 283 4.36 -6.31 0.84
C SER A 283 5.22 -5.26 1.52
N LEU A 284 4.65 -4.60 2.53
CA LEU A 284 5.34 -3.58 3.31
C LEU A 284 6.58 -4.16 4.03
N ALA A 285 6.44 -5.34 4.64
CA ALA A 285 7.56 -5.98 5.34
C ALA A 285 8.69 -6.36 4.38
N GLN A 286 8.37 -6.91 3.19
CA GLN A 286 9.41 -7.23 2.20
C GLN A 286 10.11 -5.98 1.68
N THR A 287 9.36 -4.90 1.47
CA THR A 287 9.92 -3.58 1.13
C THR A 287 10.84 -3.09 2.25
N GLY A 288 10.44 -3.23 3.52
CA GLY A 288 11.27 -2.85 4.67
C GLY A 288 12.60 -3.63 4.71
N VAL A 289 12.56 -4.94 4.48
CA VAL A 289 13.76 -5.78 4.38
C VAL A 289 14.64 -5.35 3.19
N TRP A 290 14.02 -5.07 2.03
CA TRP A 290 14.76 -4.58 0.86
C TRP A 290 15.42 -3.23 1.10
N VAL A 291 14.71 -2.26 1.71
CA VAL A 291 15.29 -0.94 2.08
C VAL A 291 16.46 -1.11 3.05
N ARG A 292 16.31 -1.95 4.07
CA ARG A 292 17.39 -2.28 5.01
C ARG A 292 18.62 -2.87 4.28
N GLY A 293 18.37 -3.71 3.28
CA GLY A 293 19.42 -4.35 2.45
C GLY A 293 20.18 -3.40 1.53
N LEU A 294 19.70 -2.16 1.30
CA LEU A 294 20.44 -1.14 0.55
C LEU A 294 21.65 -0.59 1.32
N GLY A 295 21.79 -0.96 2.57
CA GLY A 295 22.88 -0.56 3.46
C GLY A 295 22.48 0.55 4.42
N LEU A 296 23.16 0.57 5.56
CA LEU A 296 22.96 1.56 6.61
C LEU A 296 24.01 2.67 6.49
N LYS A 297 23.58 3.89 6.74
CA LYS A 297 24.51 5.02 6.89
C LYS A 297 25.01 5.07 8.32
N THR A 298 26.28 5.46 8.49
CA THR A 298 26.83 5.73 9.81
C THR A 298 26.24 7.02 10.38
N VAL A 299 26.30 7.19 11.70
CA VAL A 299 25.87 8.43 12.37
C VAL A 299 26.64 9.64 11.83
N ASP A 300 27.95 9.48 11.59
CA ASP A 300 28.80 10.55 11.04
C ASP A 300 28.33 10.96 9.63
N ALA A 301 28.06 9.98 8.75
CA ALA A 301 27.53 10.26 7.42
C ALA A 301 26.15 10.94 7.45
N LEU A 302 25.32 10.64 8.45
CA LEU A 302 24.01 11.31 8.62
C LEU A 302 24.19 12.75 9.13
N SER A 303 25.21 13.03 9.94
CA SER A 303 25.49 14.39 10.44
C SER A 303 25.90 15.38 9.33
N GLU A 304 26.40 14.86 8.20
CA GLU A 304 26.76 15.65 7.03
C GLU A 304 25.55 15.99 6.14
N VAL A 305 24.41 15.29 6.32
CA VAL A 305 23.21 15.54 5.53
C VAL A 305 22.52 16.81 6.04
N GLN A 306 22.55 17.84 5.21
CA GLN A 306 21.84 19.08 5.54
C GLN A 306 20.34 18.93 5.26
N PRO A 307 19.47 19.49 6.09
CA PRO A 307 18.05 19.60 5.77
C PRO A 307 17.86 20.38 4.45
N LEU A 308 16.88 19.98 3.66
CA LEU A 308 16.51 20.74 2.47
C LEU A 308 16.11 22.17 2.85
N SER A 309 16.62 23.15 2.12
CA SER A 309 16.23 24.55 2.28
C SER A 309 14.77 24.75 1.83
N PRO A 310 14.07 25.78 2.33
CA PRO A 310 12.75 26.13 1.83
C PRO A 310 12.69 26.31 0.30
N GLN A 311 13.74 26.88 -0.30
CA GLN A 311 13.86 27.09 -1.74
C GLN A 311 13.94 25.76 -2.52
N GLU A 312 14.73 24.79 -2.02
CA GLU A 312 14.80 23.47 -2.62
C GLU A 312 13.44 22.75 -2.53
N ILE A 313 12.78 22.84 -1.37
CA ILE A 313 11.44 22.24 -1.19
C ILE A 313 10.43 22.88 -2.13
N ASP A 314 10.43 24.21 -2.28
CA ASP A 314 9.55 24.93 -3.20
C ASP A 314 9.83 24.56 -4.66
N GLY A 315 11.06 24.28 -5.03
CA GLY A 315 11.42 23.78 -6.37
C GLY A 315 10.83 22.41 -6.72
N TRP A 316 10.37 21.64 -5.71
CA TRP A 316 9.74 20.33 -5.89
C TRP A 316 8.21 20.41 -5.84
N ARG A 317 7.63 21.57 -5.56
CA ARG A 317 6.19 21.78 -5.43
C ARG A 317 5.60 22.39 -6.69
N ILE A 318 4.34 22.07 -6.92
CA ILE A 318 3.50 22.72 -7.94
C ILE A 318 2.17 23.08 -7.31
N ASP A 319 1.59 24.17 -7.79
CA ASP A 319 0.24 24.60 -7.44
C ASP A 319 -0.73 24.07 -8.48
N SER A 320 -1.89 23.57 -8.05
CA SER A 320 -2.96 23.12 -8.93
C SER A 320 -4.33 23.36 -8.30
N ASP A 321 -5.34 23.60 -9.12
CA ASP A 321 -6.72 23.54 -8.67
C ASP A 321 -7.15 22.08 -8.48
N SER A 322 -8.03 21.85 -7.51
CA SER A 322 -8.51 20.52 -7.18
C SER A 322 -9.95 20.53 -6.66
N GLY A 323 -10.54 19.35 -6.48
CA GLY A 323 -11.83 19.23 -5.81
C GLY A 323 -11.82 19.62 -4.33
N PHE A 324 -10.64 19.81 -3.74
CA PHE A 324 -10.44 20.33 -2.38
C PHE A 324 -10.15 21.84 -2.35
N GLY A 325 -10.23 22.53 -3.50
CA GLY A 325 -9.74 23.89 -3.69
C GLY A 325 -8.28 23.91 -4.16
N PRO A 326 -7.61 25.08 -4.10
CA PRO A 326 -6.20 25.19 -4.47
C PRO A 326 -5.32 24.31 -3.57
N VAL A 327 -4.47 23.50 -4.17
CA VAL A 327 -3.51 22.65 -3.44
C VAL A 327 -2.11 22.90 -3.92
N ARG A 328 -1.16 22.89 -2.98
CA ARG A 328 0.28 22.87 -3.27
C ARG A 328 0.82 21.50 -2.91
N HIS A 329 1.31 20.76 -3.90
CA HIS A 329 1.75 19.40 -3.74
C HIS A 329 3.10 19.14 -4.41
N LEU A 330 3.74 18.00 -4.10
CA LEU A 330 4.97 17.61 -4.77
C LEU A 330 4.68 17.22 -6.22
N ARG A 331 5.57 17.62 -7.13
CA ARG A 331 5.57 17.12 -8.51
C ARG A 331 5.86 15.63 -8.55
N ALA A 332 5.65 15.00 -9.70
CA ALA A 332 6.03 13.61 -9.93
C ALA A 332 7.52 13.38 -9.59
N PRO A 333 7.87 12.28 -8.88
CA PRO A 333 9.23 12.05 -8.38
C PRO A 333 10.23 11.64 -9.46
N VAL A 334 9.76 11.38 -10.68
CA VAL A 334 10.60 11.00 -11.83
C VAL A 334 10.49 12.03 -12.93
N SER A 335 11.52 12.09 -13.78
CA SER A 335 11.55 12.89 -15.00
C SER A 335 11.94 11.99 -16.17
N MET A 336 11.18 12.07 -17.26
CA MET A 336 11.41 11.29 -18.49
C MET A 336 11.51 12.24 -19.67
N SER A 337 12.54 12.06 -20.50
CA SER A 337 12.83 12.97 -21.61
C SER A 337 11.86 12.84 -22.79
N ALA A 338 11.43 11.61 -23.11
CA ALA A 338 10.58 11.33 -24.27
C ALA A 338 9.09 11.42 -23.96
N THR A 339 8.69 11.10 -22.73
CA THR A 339 7.30 11.07 -22.28
C THR A 339 7.18 11.79 -20.95
N PRO A 340 7.00 13.13 -20.95
CA PRO A 340 6.92 13.91 -19.74
C PRO A 340 5.85 13.36 -18.81
N VAL A 341 6.21 13.10 -17.55
CA VAL A 341 5.32 12.54 -16.54
C VAL A 341 4.48 13.62 -15.87
N GLY A 342 3.25 13.28 -15.49
CA GLY A 342 2.33 14.20 -14.83
C GLY A 342 0.94 13.61 -14.70
N TRP A 343 0.06 14.34 -14.06
CA TRP A 343 -1.33 13.91 -13.87
C TRP A 343 -2.24 14.76 -14.73
N ALA A 344 -2.97 14.12 -15.64
CA ALA A 344 -3.92 14.78 -16.53
C ALA A 344 -5.18 15.28 -15.78
N ARG A 345 -5.46 14.73 -14.60
CA ARG A 345 -6.62 15.08 -13.77
C ARG A 345 -6.15 15.58 -12.40
N PRO A 346 -6.82 16.60 -11.82
CA PRO A 346 -6.54 17.03 -10.45
C PRO A 346 -6.93 15.93 -9.44
N THR A 347 -6.44 16.07 -8.22
CA THR A 347 -6.96 15.28 -7.10
C THR A 347 -8.39 15.68 -6.77
N MET A 348 -9.26 14.69 -6.49
CA MET A 348 -10.67 14.89 -6.21
C MET A 348 -11.09 14.15 -4.94
N PRO A 349 -12.10 14.63 -4.21
CA PRO A 349 -12.72 13.88 -3.12
C PRO A 349 -13.24 12.50 -3.56
N LEU A 350 -13.40 11.60 -2.59
CA LEU A 350 -13.97 10.29 -2.88
C LEU A 350 -15.40 10.40 -3.42
N GLY A 351 -15.72 9.61 -4.46
CA GLY A 351 -17.07 9.56 -5.04
C GLY A 351 -17.41 10.73 -5.95
N SER A 352 -16.43 11.51 -6.39
CA SER A 352 -16.65 12.67 -7.28
C SER A 352 -17.07 12.29 -8.70
N HIS A 353 -17.00 11.01 -9.08
CA HIS A 353 -17.26 10.57 -10.44
C HIS A 353 -18.21 9.36 -10.47
N PRO A 354 -18.92 9.13 -11.58
CA PRO A 354 -19.72 7.94 -11.76
C PRO A 354 -18.83 6.69 -11.80
N ALA A 355 -19.40 5.52 -11.45
CA ALA A 355 -18.74 4.22 -11.60
C ALA A 355 -18.72 3.81 -13.08
N ALA A 356 -17.94 4.52 -13.90
CA ALA A 356 -17.82 4.31 -15.33
C ALA A 356 -16.41 4.67 -15.82
N TRP A 357 -15.98 4.05 -16.90
CA TRP A 357 -14.78 4.45 -17.61
C TRP A 357 -15.02 5.76 -18.38
N PRO A 358 -13.98 6.59 -18.54
CA PRO A 358 -14.09 7.76 -19.41
C PRO A 358 -14.32 7.33 -20.85
N VAL A 359 -15.07 8.13 -21.59
CA VAL A 359 -15.37 7.95 -23.02
C VAL A 359 -14.19 8.43 -23.86
#